data_4151fcfffcfe2b8c505b0f85152e4acc
#
_entry.id   4151fcfffcfe2b8c505b0f85152e4acc
#
_cell.length_a   1.000
_cell.length_b   1.000
_cell.length_c   1.000
_cell.angle_alpha   90.00
_cell.angle_beta   90.00
_cell.angle_gamma   90.00
#
_symmetry.space_group_name_H-M   'P 1'
#
loop_
_entity.id
_entity.type
_entity.pdbx_description
1 polymer ?
#
loop_
_entity_poly.entity_id
_entity_poly.type
_entity_poly.pdbx_seq_one_letter_code
_entity_poly.pdbx_strand_id
1 'polypeptide(L)'
;EKWIAIMNNATLPFYWGGFEPVEGQSRSKQLMAGAKFLKDKGITIKGHPLCWHTSCADWLMQYSTEEILQKQIARIHREVGGFKGIIDMWDVINEVVIMPIFDKYDNAVTRICKMLGRVKTVKTMFDAAHEANPEATLLINDFNLSTNYQILIDGCLNAGVPIDEIGLQTHQHQGYMGQEKILEILERYEVFKKPLHFTEITLTSGHLMPPEIVDLNDYKVEDWPTTPAFEDRQARQFAEMYEILFSHPLVRTAYTWNFVDGGWLGAPAGFLRKDGSVKPVYDAVYNLIRRQWWTDGEAVTDENGEAVIEGYRGDYVLNICGNEMPLSLRREDLEGTATYIL
;
A
#
# COMPACT_ATOMS: atom_id res chain seq x y z
N GLU A 1 -13.82 12.04 9.27
CA GLU A 1 -13.36 13.36 8.83
C GLU A 1 -11.84 13.47 8.86
N LYS A 2 -11.15 13.26 10.01
CA LYS A 2 -9.70 13.39 10.15
C LYS A 2 -8.89 12.53 9.15
N TRP A 3 -9.33 11.30 8.89
CA TRP A 3 -8.67 10.40 7.95
C TRP A 3 -8.75 10.96 6.51
N ILE A 4 -9.92 11.34 6.05
CA ILE A 4 -10.13 11.89 4.69
C ILE A 4 -9.38 13.23 4.49
N ALA A 5 -9.13 13.98 5.55
CA ALA A 5 -8.40 15.25 5.46
C ALA A 5 -6.96 15.09 4.96
N ILE A 6 -6.32 13.94 5.19
CA ILE A 6 -4.92 13.71 4.82
C ILE A 6 -4.70 12.45 3.96
N MET A 7 -5.68 11.53 3.89
CA MET A 7 -5.55 10.29 3.13
C MET A 7 -6.41 10.35 1.86
N ASN A 8 -5.83 9.95 0.74
CA ASN A 8 -6.49 9.81 -0.55
C ASN A 8 -6.48 8.37 -1.08
N ASN A 9 -5.93 7.43 -0.29
CA ASN A 9 -5.85 6.01 -0.59
C ASN A 9 -6.29 5.19 0.61
N ALA A 10 -6.90 4.02 0.36
CA ALA A 10 -7.30 3.06 1.38
C ALA A 10 -6.96 1.64 0.97
N THR A 11 -6.50 0.83 1.93
CA THR A 11 -6.34 -0.61 1.77
C THR A 11 -7.51 -1.32 2.44
N LEU A 12 -8.25 -2.13 1.68
CA LEU A 12 -9.34 -2.94 2.22
C LEU A 12 -8.91 -4.39 2.44
N PRO A 13 -9.33 -5.00 3.58
CA PRO A 13 -8.84 -6.31 4.02
C PRO A 13 -9.56 -7.46 3.30
N PHE A 14 -8.82 -8.23 2.52
CA PHE A 14 -9.26 -9.46 1.86
C PHE A 14 -8.56 -10.70 2.45
N TYR A 15 -8.11 -10.66 3.72
CA TYR A 15 -7.52 -11.80 4.41
C TYR A 15 -8.48 -12.99 4.39
N TRP A 16 -8.10 -14.09 3.71
CA TRP A 16 -9.06 -15.13 3.36
C TRP A 16 -9.79 -15.74 4.56
N GLY A 17 -9.08 -16.04 5.67
CA GLY A 17 -9.69 -16.58 6.86
C GLY A 17 -10.75 -15.67 7.49
N GLY A 18 -10.46 -14.36 7.56
CA GLY A 18 -11.42 -13.36 8.05
C GLY A 18 -12.50 -12.98 7.04
N PHE A 19 -12.16 -13.00 5.75
CA PHE A 19 -13.07 -12.63 4.67
C PHE A 19 -14.10 -13.73 4.34
N GLU A 20 -13.69 -15.00 4.40
CA GLU A 20 -14.54 -16.18 4.13
C GLU A 20 -14.28 -17.26 5.19
N PRO A 21 -14.71 -17.03 6.45
CA PRO A 21 -14.43 -17.94 7.55
C PRO A 21 -15.14 -19.30 7.41
N VAL A 22 -16.20 -19.35 6.63
CA VAL A 22 -16.92 -20.57 6.23
C VAL A 22 -16.99 -20.58 4.71
N GLU A 23 -16.68 -21.71 4.12
CA GLU A 23 -16.67 -21.89 2.66
C GLU A 23 -17.99 -21.43 2.04
N GLY A 24 -17.90 -20.57 1.01
CA GLY A 24 -19.04 -19.99 0.31
C GLY A 24 -19.72 -18.83 1.04
N GLN A 25 -19.28 -18.47 2.26
CA GLN A 25 -19.87 -17.37 3.04
C GLN A 25 -18.90 -16.20 3.16
N SER A 26 -18.68 -15.50 2.06
CA SER A 26 -17.77 -14.37 2.02
C SER A 26 -18.41 -13.07 2.53
N ARG A 27 -17.57 -12.14 2.98
CA ARG A 27 -17.95 -10.78 3.39
C ARG A 27 -17.95 -9.78 2.23
N SER A 28 -18.03 -10.27 0.98
CA SER A 28 -17.97 -9.44 -0.24
C SER A 28 -19.00 -8.31 -0.22
N LYS A 29 -20.23 -8.56 0.23
CA LYS A 29 -21.28 -7.51 0.29
C LYS A 29 -20.91 -6.37 1.25
N GLN A 30 -20.32 -6.70 2.40
CA GLN A 30 -19.90 -5.70 3.40
C GLN A 30 -18.73 -4.87 2.86
N LEU A 31 -17.71 -5.52 2.27
CA LEU A 31 -16.56 -4.82 1.69
C LEU A 31 -16.96 -3.98 0.48
N MET A 32 -17.86 -4.47 -0.36
CA MET A 32 -18.40 -3.71 -1.50
C MET A 32 -19.08 -2.41 -1.05
N ALA A 33 -19.87 -2.45 0.02
CA ALA A 33 -20.50 -1.24 0.55
C ALA A 33 -19.47 -0.23 1.06
N GLY A 34 -18.43 -0.70 1.77
CA GLY A 34 -17.31 0.15 2.22
C GLY A 34 -16.49 0.72 1.06
N ALA A 35 -16.21 -0.10 0.05
CA ALA A 35 -15.48 0.32 -1.15
C ALA A 35 -16.24 1.40 -1.92
N LYS A 36 -17.55 1.23 -2.14
CA LYS A 36 -18.38 2.25 -2.80
C LYS A 36 -18.36 3.56 -2.02
N PHE A 37 -18.53 3.50 -0.69
CA PHE A 37 -18.46 4.69 0.16
C PHE A 37 -17.12 5.44 0.02
N LEU A 38 -16.01 4.73 -0.01
CA LEU A 38 -14.68 5.33 -0.20
C LEU A 38 -14.53 5.92 -1.60
N LYS A 39 -14.97 5.20 -2.63
CA LYS A 39 -14.94 5.66 -4.02
C LYS A 39 -15.74 6.95 -4.21
N ASP A 40 -16.94 7.04 -3.61
CA ASP A 40 -17.79 8.25 -3.63
C ASP A 40 -17.11 9.46 -2.95
N LYS A 41 -16.09 9.22 -2.14
CA LYS A 41 -15.24 10.25 -1.52
C LYS A 41 -13.96 10.56 -2.32
N GLY A 42 -13.80 10.00 -3.51
CA GLY A 42 -12.61 10.17 -4.34
C GLY A 42 -11.38 9.43 -3.82
N ILE A 43 -11.55 8.43 -2.94
CA ILE A 43 -10.45 7.65 -2.37
C ILE A 43 -10.09 6.51 -3.33
N THR A 44 -8.81 6.40 -3.67
CA THR A 44 -8.27 5.24 -4.39
C THR A 44 -8.24 4.04 -3.46
N ILE A 45 -8.70 2.89 -3.94
CA ILE A 45 -8.87 1.70 -3.10
C ILE A 45 -7.98 0.57 -3.61
N LYS A 46 -7.23 -0.04 -2.68
CA LYS A 46 -6.44 -1.24 -2.91
C LYS A 46 -7.04 -2.41 -2.13
N GLY A 47 -7.23 -3.57 -2.78
CA GLY A 47 -7.57 -4.83 -2.12
C GLY A 47 -6.31 -5.56 -1.65
N HIS A 48 -6.27 -6.03 -0.40
CA HIS A 48 -5.09 -6.65 0.22
C HIS A 48 -5.46 -7.77 1.19
N PRO A 49 -4.79 -8.91 1.11
CA PRO A 49 -4.14 -9.49 -0.05
C PRO A 49 -5.04 -10.56 -0.71
N LEU A 50 -4.84 -10.84 -2.00
CA LEU A 50 -5.56 -11.94 -2.65
C LEU A 50 -4.95 -13.31 -2.29
N CYS A 51 -3.63 -13.41 -2.16
CA CYS A 51 -2.92 -14.62 -1.80
C CYS A 51 -1.87 -14.34 -0.71
N TRP A 52 -2.01 -14.98 0.45
CA TRP A 52 -1.08 -14.87 1.57
C TRP A 52 -1.13 -16.13 2.44
N HIS A 53 0.03 -16.56 2.93
CA HIS A 53 0.17 -17.76 3.75
C HIS A 53 -0.34 -17.56 5.19
N THR A 54 -0.36 -16.32 5.68
CA THR A 54 -0.94 -15.98 6.98
C THR A 54 -2.43 -15.64 6.84
N SER A 55 -3.22 -15.91 7.86
CA SER A 55 -4.68 -15.68 7.85
C SER A 55 -5.41 -16.39 6.70
N CYS A 56 -4.94 -17.57 6.29
CA CYS A 56 -5.66 -18.46 5.40
C CYS A 56 -6.96 -18.95 6.04
N ALA A 57 -7.92 -19.36 5.21
CA ALA A 57 -9.14 -19.98 5.70
C ALA A 57 -8.86 -21.44 6.15
N ASP A 58 -9.16 -21.76 7.41
CA ASP A 58 -8.86 -23.08 8.00
C ASP A 58 -9.56 -24.22 7.28
N TRP A 59 -10.74 -23.98 6.73
CA TRP A 59 -11.51 -24.99 5.98
C TRP A 59 -10.78 -25.47 4.70
N LEU A 60 -9.78 -24.74 4.19
CA LEU A 60 -8.97 -25.19 3.06
C LEU A 60 -8.13 -26.43 3.39
N MET A 61 -7.81 -26.63 4.66
CA MET A 61 -6.90 -27.72 5.08
C MET A 61 -7.52 -29.13 4.91
N GLN A 62 -8.81 -29.25 4.63
CA GLN A 62 -9.48 -30.51 4.30
C GLN A 62 -9.28 -30.97 2.85
N TYR A 63 -8.70 -30.11 2.00
CA TYR A 63 -8.53 -30.35 0.57
C TYR A 63 -7.07 -30.73 0.23
N SER A 64 -6.89 -31.41 -0.90
CA SER A 64 -5.57 -31.63 -1.49
C SER A 64 -4.93 -30.30 -1.94
N THR A 65 -3.61 -30.29 -2.09
CA THR A 65 -2.90 -29.06 -2.53
C THR A 65 -3.37 -28.58 -3.91
N GLU A 66 -3.69 -29.52 -4.81
CA GLU A 66 -4.22 -29.22 -6.13
C GLU A 66 -5.61 -28.59 -6.08
N GLU A 67 -6.49 -29.12 -5.22
CA GLU A 67 -7.82 -28.53 -5.00
C GLU A 67 -7.74 -27.15 -4.33
N ILE A 68 -6.82 -26.96 -3.36
CA ILE A 68 -6.55 -25.67 -2.77
C ILE A 68 -6.10 -24.65 -3.82
N LEU A 69 -5.21 -25.05 -4.74
CA LEU A 69 -4.78 -24.19 -5.84
C LEU A 69 -5.96 -23.77 -6.73
N GLN A 70 -6.84 -24.70 -7.09
CA GLN A 70 -8.03 -24.36 -7.89
C GLN A 70 -8.99 -23.41 -7.12
N LYS A 71 -9.17 -23.62 -5.84
CA LYS A 71 -9.97 -22.73 -4.99
C LYS A 71 -9.34 -21.34 -4.86
N GLN A 72 -8.01 -21.23 -4.76
CA GLN A 72 -7.29 -19.95 -4.72
C GLN A 72 -7.45 -19.19 -6.04
N ILE A 73 -7.33 -19.86 -7.18
CA ILE A 73 -7.55 -19.27 -8.51
C ILE A 73 -9.00 -18.80 -8.65
N ALA A 74 -9.96 -19.65 -8.30
CA ALA A 74 -11.39 -19.31 -8.35
C ALA A 74 -11.73 -18.12 -7.44
N ARG A 75 -11.10 -18.03 -6.26
CA ARG A 75 -11.24 -16.88 -5.37
C ARG A 75 -10.73 -15.61 -6.02
N ILE A 76 -9.54 -15.63 -6.62
CA ILE A 76 -8.98 -14.45 -7.31
C ILE A 76 -9.93 -13.97 -8.41
N HIS A 77 -10.39 -14.86 -9.27
CA HIS A 77 -11.37 -14.51 -10.31
C HIS A 77 -12.65 -13.91 -9.72
N ARG A 78 -13.18 -14.48 -8.64
CA ARG A 78 -14.40 -14.01 -7.98
C ARG A 78 -14.21 -12.59 -7.41
N GLU A 79 -13.11 -12.35 -6.68
CA GLU A 79 -12.91 -11.07 -5.99
C GLU A 79 -12.52 -9.97 -7.00
N VAL A 80 -11.50 -10.19 -7.82
CA VAL A 80 -11.04 -9.20 -8.80
C VAL A 80 -12.15 -8.87 -9.80
N GLY A 81 -12.83 -9.88 -10.34
CA GLY A 81 -13.94 -9.68 -11.26
C GLY A 81 -15.18 -9.06 -10.59
N GLY A 82 -15.49 -9.48 -9.36
CA GLY A 82 -16.66 -8.99 -8.61
C GLY A 82 -16.53 -7.54 -8.14
N PHE A 83 -15.31 -7.03 -7.95
CA PHE A 83 -15.04 -5.65 -7.55
C PHE A 83 -14.58 -4.75 -8.69
N LYS A 84 -14.54 -5.26 -9.93
CA LYS A 84 -14.12 -4.49 -11.11
C LYS A 84 -14.87 -3.17 -11.22
N GLY A 85 -14.13 -2.09 -11.47
CA GLY A 85 -14.66 -0.73 -11.53
C GLY A 85 -14.94 -0.08 -10.17
N ILE A 86 -14.69 -0.79 -9.06
CA ILE A 86 -14.75 -0.25 -7.70
C ILE A 86 -13.38 -0.39 -7.02
N ILE A 87 -12.78 -1.56 -7.07
CA ILE A 87 -11.39 -1.83 -6.66
C ILE A 87 -10.68 -2.36 -7.89
N ASP A 88 -9.80 -1.54 -8.44
CA ASP A 88 -9.00 -1.86 -9.63
C ASP A 88 -7.49 -1.86 -9.32
N MET A 89 -7.12 -1.98 -8.04
CA MET A 89 -5.75 -2.12 -7.57
C MET A 89 -5.67 -3.24 -6.52
N TRP A 90 -4.72 -4.17 -6.66
CA TRP A 90 -4.66 -5.36 -5.83
C TRP A 90 -3.24 -5.75 -5.45
N ASP A 91 -3.00 -6.00 -4.16
CA ASP A 91 -1.87 -6.82 -3.72
C ASP A 91 -2.22 -8.29 -4.04
N VAL A 92 -1.76 -8.77 -5.20
CA VAL A 92 -2.13 -10.10 -5.71
C VAL A 92 -1.55 -11.20 -4.84
N ILE A 93 -0.31 -11.00 -4.40
CA ILE A 93 0.36 -11.94 -3.50
C ILE A 93 1.23 -11.18 -2.49
N ASN A 94 1.24 -11.67 -1.27
CA ASN A 94 1.93 -11.05 -0.14
C ASN A 94 2.99 -11.99 0.43
N GLU A 95 4.21 -11.48 0.70
CA GLU A 95 5.29 -12.13 1.45
C GLU A 95 5.77 -13.47 0.85
N VAL A 96 5.99 -13.48 -0.46
CA VAL A 96 6.37 -14.70 -1.19
C VAL A 96 7.77 -15.18 -0.84
N VAL A 97 8.67 -14.28 -0.43
CA VAL A 97 10.05 -14.66 -0.10
C VAL A 97 10.09 -15.70 1.01
N ILE A 98 9.28 -15.52 2.05
CA ILE A 98 9.22 -16.47 3.17
C ILE A 98 8.26 -17.64 2.93
N MET A 99 7.31 -17.49 2.05
CA MET A 99 6.15 -18.39 1.89
C MET A 99 6.51 -19.89 1.83
N PRO A 100 7.49 -20.38 1.02
CA PRO A 100 7.79 -21.81 0.93
C PRO A 100 8.60 -22.34 2.13
N ILE A 101 9.22 -21.47 2.92
CA ILE A 101 10.02 -21.84 4.09
C ILE A 101 9.32 -21.53 5.41
N PHE A 102 8.11 -21.00 5.34
CA PHE A 102 7.28 -20.77 6.51
C PHE A 102 6.90 -22.11 7.18
N ASP A 103 7.21 -22.27 8.46
CA ASP A 103 7.08 -23.51 9.21
C ASP A 103 6.39 -23.37 10.59
N LYS A 104 5.96 -22.16 10.96
CA LYS A 104 5.27 -21.94 12.25
C LYS A 104 3.99 -22.79 12.39
N TYR A 105 3.27 -22.99 11.29
CA TYR A 105 2.10 -23.84 11.20
C TYR A 105 1.85 -24.23 9.74
N ASP A 106 1.20 -25.36 9.54
CA ASP A 106 0.78 -25.81 8.22
C ASP A 106 -0.37 -24.95 7.71
N ASN A 107 -0.28 -24.50 6.47
CA ASN A 107 -1.29 -23.66 5.85
C ASN A 107 -1.42 -23.92 4.35
N ALA A 108 -2.57 -23.62 3.82
CA ALA A 108 -2.95 -23.89 2.44
C ALA A 108 -2.02 -23.25 1.41
N VAL A 109 -1.67 -21.97 1.57
CA VAL A 109 -0.88 -21.22 0.57
C VAL A 109 0.59 -21.62 0.57
N THR A 110 1.17 -21.92 1.75
CA THR A 110 2.52 -22.49 1.83
C THR A 110 2.60 -23.84 1.10
N ARG A 111 1.57 -24.69 1.20
CA ARG A 111 1.51 -25.95 0.45
C ARG A 111 1.54 -25.72 -1.07
N ILE A 112 0.77 -24.75 -1.59
CA ILE A 112 0.81 -24.35 -3.00
C ILE A 112 2.23 -23.92 -3.39
N CYS A 113 2.83 -23.04 -2.59
CA CYS A 113 4.15 -22.49 -2.90
C CYS A 113 5.27 -23.56 -2.84
N LYS A 114 5.17 -24.52 -1.92
CA LYS A 114 6.08 -25.69 -1.88
C LYS A 114 5.93 -26.58 -3.12
N MET A 115 4.70 -26.75 -3.62
CA MET A 115 4.42 -27.57 -4.81
C MET A 115 4.91 -26.90 -6.10
N LEU A 116 4.67 -25.59 -6.26
CA LEU A 116 4.92 -24.87 -7.52
C LEU A 116 6.28 -24.15 -7.55
N GLY A 117 6.84 -23.81 -6.41
CA GLY A 117 7.93 -22.85 -6.28
C GLY A 117 7.47 -21.40 -6.39
N ARG A 118 8.29 -20.44 -5.91
CA ARG A 118 7.93 -19.03 -5.78
C ARG A 118 7.45 -18.40 -7.09
N VAL A 119 8.28 -18.44 -8.14
CA VAL A 119 7.99 -17.76 -9.42
C VAL A 119 6.71 -18.28 -10.07
N LYS A 120 6.51 -19.61 -10.08
CA LYS A 120 5.30 -20.19 -10.66
C LYS A 120 4.06 -19.89 -9.83
N THR A 121 4.20 -19.83 -8.50
CA THR A 121 3.10 -19.41 -7.62
C THR A 121 2.69 -17.97 -7.93
N VAL A 122 3.64 -17.03 -7.96
CA VAL A 122 3.36 -15.62 -8.31
C VAL A 122 2.69 -15.55 -9.68
N LYS A 123 3.28 -16.21 -10.70
CA LYS A 123 2.72 -16.20 -12.06
C LYS A 123 1.27 -16.67 -12.07
N THR A 124 0.97 -17.79 -11.44
CA THR A 124 -0.38 -18.35 -11.43
C THR A 124 -1.40 -17.39 -10.80
N MET A 125 -1.03 -16.71 -9.70
CA MET A 125 -1.94 -15.77 -9.04
C MET A 125 -2.13 -14.49 -9.85
N PHE A 126 -1.05 -13.99 -10.47
CA PHE A 126 -1.11 -12.81 -11.34
C PHE A 126 -1.88 -13.06 -12.63
N ASP A 127 -1.65 -14.20 -13.28
CA ASP A 127 -2.40 -14.58 -14.48
C ASP A 127 -3.91 -14.62 -14.16
N ALA A 128 -4.32 -15.25 -13.06
CA ALA A 128 -5.72 -15.29 -12.63
C ALA A 128 -6.31 -13.89 -12.34
N ALA A 129 -5.54 -13.01 -11.73
CA ALA A 129 -5.99 -11.63 -11.46
C ALA A 129 -6.12 -10.82 -12.76
N HIS A 130 -5.14 -10.94 -13.66
CA HIS A 130 -5.17 -10.26 -14.95
C HIS A 130 -6.30 -10.78 -15.86
N GLU A 131 -6.55 -12.09 -15.88
CA GLU A 131 -7.69 -12.67 -16.60
C GLU A 131 -9.03 -12.15 -16.08
N ALA A 132 -9.16 -11.97 -14.76
CA ALA A 132 -10.38 -11.47 -14.15
C ALA A 132 -10.64 -9.98 -14.41
N ASN A 133 -9.59 -9.16 -14.45
CA ASN A 133 -9.65 -7.75 -14.80
C ASN A 133 -8.33 -7.27 -15.44
N PRO A 134 -8.23 -7.28 -16.79
CA PRO A 134 -7.03 -6.82 -17.48
C PRO A 134 -6.65 -5.35 -17.26
N GLU A 135 -7.59 -4.53 -16.78
CA GLU A 135 -7.38 -3.10 -16.51
C GLU A 135 -6.93 -2.85 -15.06
N ALA A 136 -6.87 -3.90 -14.22
CA ALA A 136 -6.47 -3.74 -12.83
C ALA A 136 -4.97 -3.51 -12.71
N THR A 137 -4.57 -2.66 -11.77
CA THR A 137 -3.18 -2.48 -11.34
C THR A 137 -2.81 -3.59 -10.36
N LEU A 138 -1.85 -4.42 -10.73
CA LEU A 138 -1.46 -5.63 -10.00
C LEU A 138 -0.10 -5.43 -9.30
N LEU A 139 -0.08 -5.60 -7.98
CA LEU A 139 1.10 -5.44 -7.14
C LEU A 139 1.58 -6.79 -6.60
N ILE A 140 2.90 -6.93 -6.53
CA ILE A 140 3.56 -7.89 -5.64
C ILE A 140 3.99 -7.13 -4.37
N ASN A 141 3.80 -7.69 -3.17
CA ASN A 141 4.08 -7.02 -1.90
C ASN A 141 4.89 -7.92 -0.97
N ASP A 142 5.92 -7.37 -0.31
CA ASP A 142 6.74 -8.14 0.63
C ASP A 142 7.37 -7.20 1.69
N PHE A 143 7.66 -7.77 2.88
CA PHE A 143 8.45 -7.10 3.93
C PHE A 143 9.95 -7.39 3.80
N ASN A 144 10.33 -8.41 3.05
CA ASN A 144 11.73 -8.76 2.82
C ASN A 144 12.35 -7.84 1.78
N LEU A 145 12.78 -6.65 2.20
CA LEU A 145 13.35 -5.64 1.31
C LEU A 145 14.83 -5.89 0.93
N SER A 146 15.29 -7.13 1.08
CA SER A 146 16.65 -7.54 0.74
C SER A 146 16.79 -7.95 -0.73
N THR A 147 18.01 -8.33 -1.12
CA THR A 147 18.32 -8.91 -2.44
C THR A 147 17.45 -10.14 -2.77
N ASN A 148 16.93 -10.88 -1.79
CA ASN A 148 16.06 -12.03 -2.05
C ASN A 148 14.75 -11.62 -2.75
N TYR A 149 14.16 -10.50 -2.34
CA TYR A 149 12.95 -9.99 -2.99
C TYR A 149 13.26 -9.43 -4.39
N GLN A 150 14.41 -8.75 -4.53
CA GLN A 150 14.88 -8.27 -5.82
C GLN A 150 15.06 -9.43 -6.83
N ILE A 151 15.72 -10.53 -6.43
CA ILE A 151 15.90 -11.75 -7.25
C ILE A 151 14.54 -12.35 -7.61
N LEU A 152 13.60 -12.39 -6.67
CA LEU A 152 12.26 -12.92 -6.92
C LEU A 152 11.52 -12.08 -7.96
N ILE A 153 11.53 -10.76 -7.84
CA ILE A 153 10.89 -9.85 -8.79
C ILE A 153 11.51 -10.03 -10.19
N ASP A 154 12.85 -10.05 -10.28
CA ASP A 154 13.56 -10.26 -11.55
C ASP A 154 13.14 -11.60 -12.19
N GLY A 155 13.13 -12.69 -11.42
CA GLY A 155 12.67 -13.99 -11.87
C GLY A 155 11.20 -14.00 -12.35
N CYS A 156 10.32 -13.27 -11.67
CA CYS A 156 8.93 -13.13 -12.06
C CYS A 156 8.77 -12.33 -13.36
N LEU A 157 9.46 -11.20 -13.48
CA LEU A 157 9.43 -10.40 -14.71
C LEU A 157 9.97 -11.17 -15.92
N ASN A 158 11.08 -11.89 -15.74
CA ASN A 158 11.65 -12.76 -16.78
C ASN A 158 10.72 -13.93 -17.18
N ALA A 159 9.86 -14.38 -16.25
CA ALA A 159 8.82 -15.37 -16.52
C ALA A 159 7.54 -14.78 -17.15
N GLY A 160 7.51 -13.47 -17.42
CA GLY A 160 6.38 -12.78 -18.03
C GLY A 160 5.20 -12.61 -17.05
N VAL A 161 5.47 -12.42 -15.76
CA VAL A 161 4.43 -12.07 -14.80
C VAL A 161 4.03 -10.60 -15.00
N PRO A 162 2.73 -10.28 -15.14
CA PRO A 162 2.26 -8.92 -15.36
C PRO A 162 2.27 -8.11 -14.06
N ILE A 163 3.46 -7.85 -13.50
CA ILE A 163 3.64 -6.99 -12.34
C ILE A 163 3.60 -5.55 -12.83
N ASP A 164 2.61 -4.79 -12.39
CA ASP A 164 2.50 -3.36 -12.70
C ASP A 164 3.31 -2.54 -11.72
N GLU A 165 3.20 -2.79 -10.43
CA GLU A 165 3.80 -2.00 -9.36
C GLU A 165 4.38 -2.90 -8.26
N ILE A 166 5.34 -2.37 -7.48
CA ILE A 166 6.07 -3.11 -6.45
C ILE A 166 5.71 -2.55 -5.08
N GLY A 167 5.17 -3.40 -4.21
CA GLY A 167 4.88 -3.08 -2.81
C GLY A 167 6.05 -3.38 -1.89
N LEU A 168 6.37 -2.44 -1.02
CA LEU A 168 7.47 -2.46 -0.06
C LEU A 168 6.90 -2.19 1.34
N GLN A 169 6.79 -3.23 2.17
CA GLN A 169 6.37 -3.06 3.56
C GLN A 169 7.51 -2.45 4.38
N THR A 170 7.20 -1.46 5.19
CA THR A 170 8.19 -0.77 6.03
C THR A 170 7.72 -0.65 7.47
N HIS A 171 7.46 -1.81 8.09
CA HIS A 171 7.16 -1.88 9.51
C HIS A 171 8.43 -1.63 10.34
N GLN A 172 8.44 -0.52 11.08
CA GLN A 172 9.61 -0.03 11.79
C GLN A 172 9.37 0.02 13.32
N HIS A 173 8.78 -1.04 13.87
CA HIS A 173 8.55 -1.18 15.31
C HIS A 173 9.85 -1.28 16.13
N GLN A 174 10.92 -1.76 15.51
CA GLN A 174 12.24 -1.94 16.10
C GLN A 174 13.15 -0.71 15.95
N GLY A 175 12.68 0.33 15.28
CA GLY A 175 13.39 1.58 15.08
C GLY A 175 13.22 2.14 13.67
N TYR A 176 13.37 3.44 13.56
CA TYR A 176 13.36 4.13 12.28
C TYR A 176 14.62 3.77 11.48
N MET A 177 14.44 3.37 10.24
CA MET A 177 15.55 2.92 9.39
C MET A 177 16.46 4.05 8.92
N GLY A 178 15.99 5.31 8.98
CA GLY A 178 16.76 6.48 8.59
C GLY A 178 16.88 6.71 7.09
N GLN A 179 17.31 7.91 6.72
CA GLN A 179 17.40 8.37 5.34
C GLN A 179 18.27 7.44 4.47
N GLU A 180 19.45 7.07 4.94
CA GLU A 180 20.39 6.24 4.16
C GLU A 180 19.75 4.90 3.75
N LYS A 181 19.06 4.25 4.70
CA LYS A 181 18.43 2.96 4.42
C LYS A 181 17.22 3.08 3.51
N ILE A 182 16.45 4.17 3.61
CA ILE A 182 15.33 4.44 2.70
C ILE A 182 15.85 4.65 1.29
N LEU A 183 16.91 5.44 1.11
CA LEU A 183 17.54 5.66 -0.20
C LEU A 183 18.13 4.38 -0.78
N GLU A 184 18.81 3.54 0.04
CA GLU A 184 19.29 2.21 -0.40
C GLU A 184 18.14 1.32 -0.91
N ILE A 185 16.98 1.35 -0.24
CA ILE A 185 15.80 0.59 -0.67
C ILE A 185 15.29 1.15 -2.01
N LEU A 186 15.18 2.46 -2.15
CA LEU A 186 14.75 3.10 -3.38
C LEU A 186 15.69 2.74 -4.56
N GLU A 187 17.01 2.91 -4.41
CA GLU A 187 18.01 2.53 -5.41
C GLU A 187 17.93 1.05 -5.79
N ARG A 188 17.67 0.16 -4.82
CA ARG A 188 17.56 -1.27 -5.04
C ARG A 188 16.38 -1.64 -5.96
N TYR A 189 15.24 -0.96 -5.81
CA TYR A 189 14.01 -1.32 -6.54
C TYR A 189 13.75 -0.44 -7.76
N GLU A 190 14.35 0.73 -7.88
CA GLU A 190 14.20 1.59 -9.07
C GLU A 190 14.74 0.95 -10.36
N VAL A 191 15.65 -0.02 -10.24
CA VAL A 191 16.22 -0.76 -11.39
C VAL A 191 15.14 -1.44 -12.23
N PHE A 192 13.99 -1.78 -11.62
CA PHE A 192 12.86 -2.40 -12.31
C PHE A 192 12.03 -1.39 -13.12
N LYS A 193 12.23 -0.09 -12.93
CA LYS A 193 11.48 1.00 -13.58
C LYS A 193 9.95 0.87 -13.42
N LYS A 194 9.52 0.27 -12.32
CA LYS A 194 8.12 0.10 -11.93
C LYS A 194 7.78 1.09 -10.82
N PRO A 195 6.54 1.59 -10.74
CA PRO A 195 6.12 2.38 -9.61
C PRO A 195 6.28 1.60 -8.29
N LEU A 196 6.68 2.32 -7.24
CA LEU A 196 6.93 1.79 -5.91
C LEU A 196 5.83 2.25 -4.95
N HIS A 197 5.31 1.31 -4.19
CA HIS A 197 4.35 1.57 -3.10
C HIS A 197 4.99 1.23 -1.77
N PHE A 198 5.12 2.20 -0.87
CA PHE A 198 5.42 1.95 0.53
C PHE A 198 4.11 1.59 1.22
N THR A 199 3.83 0.30 1.29
CA THR A 199 2.49 -0.23 1.54
C THR A 199 2.08 -0.27 3.00
N GLU A 200 3.03 -0.29 3.93
CA GLU A 200 2.77 -0.60 5.34
C GLU A 200 3.74 0.15 6.25
N ILE A 201 3.75 1.49 6.15
CA ILE A 201 4.62 2.32 6.98
C ILE A 201 4.12 2.31 8.42
N THR A 202 4.98 1.90 9.34
CA THR A 202 4.70 1.91 10.77
C THR A 202 5.89 2.48 11.55
N LEU A 203 5.67 3.56 12.29
CA LEU A 203 6.62 4.15 13.23
C LEU A 203 5.95 4.31 14.58
N THR A 204 6.58 3.84 15.65
CA THR A 204 5.96 3.84 16.98
C THR A 204 6.25 5.13 17.76
N SER A 205 5.28 5.59 18.53
CA SER A 205 5.44 6.65 19.55
C SER A 205 5.54 6.08 20.97
N GLY A 206 6.02 4.84 21.07
CA GLY A 206 6.33 4.17 22.33
C GLY A 206 7.80 3.74 22.40
N HIS A 207 8.13 2.87 23.35
CA HIS A 207 9.40 2.18 23.33
C HIS A 207 9.53 1.32 22.06
N LEU A 208 10.75 1.04 21.64
CA LEU A 208 11.00 0.20 20.48
C LEU A 208 10.85 -1.27 20.84
N MET A 209 10.34 -2.06 19.90
CA MET A 209 10.34 -3.50 20.00
C MET A 209 11.78 -4.00 20.00
N PRO A 210 12.13 -4.98 20.85
CA PRO A 210 13.48 -5.55 20.88
C PRO A 210 13.93 -6.09 19.51
N PRO A 211 15.18 -5.84 19.08
CA PRO A 211 15.66 -6.23 17.75
C PRO A 211 15.79 -7.74 17.55
N GLU A 212 15.83 -8.52 18.61
CA GLU A 212 15.85 -9.99 18.59
C GLU A 212 14.50 -10.62 18.21
N ILE A 213 13.41 -9.86 18.21
CA ILE A 213 12.10 -10.34 17.75
C ILE A 213 12.12 -10.46 16.22
N VAL A 214 12.11 -11.68 15.72
CA VAL A 214 12.16 -11.97 14.27
C VAL A 214 10.78 -11.82 13.62
N ASP A 215 9.75 -12.40 14.22
CA ASP A 215 8.37 -12.21 13.79
C ASP A 215 7.70 -11.19 14.72
N LEU A 216 7.33 -10.04 14.17
CA LEU A 216 6.72 -8.96 14.96
C LEU A 216 5.47 -9.43 15.72
N ASN A 217 4.75 -10.42 15.19
CA ASN A 217 3.56 -10.99 15.85
C ASN A 217 3.86 -11.77 17.14
N ASP A 218 5.11 -12.11 17.38
CA ASP A 218 5.53 -12.77 18.63
C ASP A 218 5.72 -11.80 19.79
N TYR A 219 5.80 -10.49 19.49
CA TYR A 219 5.91 -9.48 20.52
C TYR A 219 4.58 -9.24 21.21
N LYS A 220 4.49 -9.68 22.47
CA LYS A 220 3.31 -9.56 23.32
C LYS A 220 3.66 -8.76 24.55
N VAL A 221 3.01 -7.61 24.72
CA VAL A 221 3.12 -6.76 25.90
C VAL A 221 1.73 -6.44 26.42
N GLU A 222 1.60 -6.32 27.73
CA GLU A 222 0.31 -5.99 28.36
C GLU A 222 -0.12 -4.57 28.02
N ASP A 223 0.82 -3.63 28.01
CA ASP A 223 0.60 -2.25 27.62
C ASP A 223 1.78 -1.70 26.82
N TRP A 224 1.49 -0.91 25.83
CA TRP A 224 2.48 -0.22 25.01
C TRP A 224 2.15 1.27 24.92
N PRO A 225 2.50 2.04 25.96
CA PRO A 225 2.09 3.42 26.04
C PRO A 225 2.87 4.34 25.10
N THR A 226 2.20 5.40 24.67
CA THR A 226 2.84 6.54 24.02
C THR A 226 3.30 7.56 25.08
N THR A 227 4.27 8.41 24.73
CA THR A 227 4.69 9.56 25.55
C THR A 227 4.87 10.78 24.66
N PRO A 228 4.76 12.02 25.18
CA PRO A 228 4.96 13.23 24.39
C PRO A 228 6.29 13.23 23.62
N ALA A 229 7.39 12.85 24.27
CA ALA A 229 8.71 12.81 23.64
C ALA A 229 8.80 11.78 22.50
N PHE A 230 8.12 10.64 22.63
CA PHE A 230 8.07 9.63 21.58
C PHE A 230 7.09 10.00 20.47
N GLU A 231 6.01 10.72 20.75
CA GLU A 231 5.12 11.29 19.75
C GLU A 231 5.85 12.33 18.89
N ASP A 232 6.65 13.20 19.50
CA ASP A 232 7.49 14.17 18.77
C ASP A 232 8.56 13.47 17.90
N ARG A 233 9.13 12.38 18.40
CA ARG A 233 10.05 11.53 17.61
C ARG A 233 9.32 10.95 16.40
N GLN A 234 8.15 10.33 16.59
CA GLN A 234 7.33 9.76 15.54
C GLN A 234 7.00 10.81 14.47
N ALA A 235 6.60 12.00 14.88
CA ALA A 235 6.24 13.08 13.96
C ALA A 235 7.42 13.49 13.06
N ARG A 236 8.62 13.68 13.64
CA ARG A 236 9.83 14.00 12.86
C ARG A 236 10.21 12.89 11.89
N GLN A 237 10.17 11.63 12.34
CA GLN A 237 10.52 10.48 11.50
C GLN A 237 9.54 10.26 10.35
N PHE A 238 8.23 10.45 10.58
CA PHE A 238 7.24 10.42 9.50
C PHE A 238 7.46 11.56 8.50
N ALA A 239 7.71 12.78 8.99
CA ALA A 239 7.94 13.92 8.11
C ALA A 239 9.16 13.68 7.21
N GLU A 240 10.31 13.29 7.78
CA GLU A 240 11.53 12.96 7.03
C GLU A 240 11.28 11.85 6.00
N MET A 241 10.64 10.75 6.41
CA MET A 241 10.33 9.64 5.51
C MET A 241 9.42 10.07 4.37
N TYR A 242 8.36 10.83 4.65
CA TYR A 242 7.42 11.30 3.64
C TYR A 242 8.08 12.27 2.65
N GLU A 243 8.99 13.15 3.10
CA GLU A 243 9.74 14.04 2.24
C GLU A 243 10.66 13.27 1.28
N ILE A 244 11.38 12.26 1.76
CA ILE A 244 12.21 11.39 0.93
C ILE A 244 11.36 10.66 -0.12
N LEU A 245 10.25 10.03 0.32
CA LEU A 245 9.38 9.27 -0.57
C LEU A 245 8.70 10.16 -1.61
N PHE A 246 8.23 11.34 -1.23
CA PHE A 246 7.60 12.30 -2.13
C PHE A 246 8.58 12.83 -3.19
N SER A 247 9.86 12.99 -2.86
CA SER A 247 10.89 13.45 -3.77
C SER A 247 11.26 12.42 -4.85
N HIS A 248 11.01 11.13 -4.60
CA HIS A 248 11.46 10.07 -5.50
C HIS A 248 10.47 9.82 -6.65
N PRO A 249 10.94 9.89 -7.92
CA PRO A 249 10.06 9.88 -9.08
C PRO A 249 9.24 8.59 -9.28
N LEU A 250 9.71 7.45 -8.79
CA LEU A 250 9.00 6.17 -8.91
C LEU A 250 8.07 5.88 -7.72
N VAL A 251 8.20 6.59 -6.60
CA VAL A 251 7.26 6.40 -5.50
C VAL A 251 5.90 6.97 -5.87
N ARG A 252 4.91 6.11 -5.87
CA ARG A 252 3.53 6.45 -6.20
C ARG A 252 2.67 6.64 -4.96
N THR A 253 2.93 5.85 -3.92
CA THR A 253 2.07 5.83 -2.74
C THR A 253 2.88 5.55 -1.48
N ALA A 254 2.48 6.21 -0.39
CA ALA A 254 2.97 5.97 0.96
C ALA A 254 1.77 5.71 1.88
N TYR A 255 1.56 4.45 2.27
CA TYR A 255 0.46 4.04 3.16
C TYR A 255 0.95 3.94 4.59
N THR A 256 0.29 4.61 5.53
CA THR A 256 0.42 4.25 6.94
C THR A 256 -0.43 3.01 7.25
N TRP A 257 0.15 2.04 8.00
CA TRP A 257 -0.57 0.81 8.35
C TRP A 257 -1.59 1.00 9.46
N ASN A 258 -1.34 1.91 10.37
CA ASN A 258 -2.23 2.24 11.46
C ASN A 258 -2.61 3.73 11.44
N PHE A 259 -3.90 4.04 11.56
CA PHE A 259 -4.34 5.42 11.72
C PHE A 259 -4.69 5.76 13.16
N VAL A 260 -5.09 4.75 13.95
CA VAL A 260 -5.37 4.88 15.38
C VAL A 260 -4.45 3.94 16.16
N ASP A 261 -3.98 4.37 17.32
CA ASP A 261 -3.14 3.56 18.21
C ASP A 261 -3.81 2.23 18.57
N GLY A 262 -3.02 1.17 18.60
CA GLY A 262 -3.48 -0.15 18.97
C GLY A 262 -4.13 -0.94 17.84
N GLY A 263 -4.16 -0.42 16.62
CA GLY A 263 -4.77 -1.08 15.46
C GLY A 263 -4.11 -2.41 15.08
N TRP A 264 -2.80 -2.55 15.29
CA TRP A 264 -2.05 -3.79 15.11
C TRP A 264 -1.00 -3.94 16.19
N LEU A 265 -0.80 -5.16 16.71
CA LEU A 265 0.12 -5.52 17.81
C LEU A 265 -0.11 -4.75 19.13
N GLY A 266 -1.18 -3.97 19.23
CA GLY A 266 -1.37 -3.04 20.35
C GLY A 266 -0.43 -1.82 20.31
N ALA A 267 0.36 -1.66 19.25
CA ALA A 267 1.40 -0.64 19.13
C ALA A 267 0.83 0.78 19.07
N PRO A 268 1.49 1.77 19.72
CA PRO A 268 1.14 3.18 19.59
C PRO A 268 1.73 3.76 18.29
N ALA A 269 1.25 3.27 17.15
CA ALA A 269 1.76 3.58 15.82
C ALA A 269 0.78 4.40 14.96
N GLY A 270 -0.35 4.81 15.53
CA GLY A 270 -1.36 5.60 14.85
C GLY A 270 -1.00 7.08 14.78
N PHE A 271 -1.75 7.80 13.96
CA PHE A 271 -1.77 9.26 13.89
C PHE A 271 -2.71 9.85 14.96
N LEU A 272 -3.65 9.02 15.42
CA LEU A 272 -4.56 9.34 16.52
C LEU A 272 -4.27 8.42 17.71
N ARG A 273 -4.46 8.95 18.91
CA ARG A 273 -4.49 8.13 20.12
C ARG A 273 -5.75 7.28 20.17
N LYS A 274 -5.81 6.31 21.07
CA LYS A 274 -6.98 5.41 21.24
C LYS A 274 -8.30 6.16 21.51
N ASP A 275 -8.23 7.35 22.11
CA ASP A 275 -9.40 8.22 22.38
C ASP A 275 -9.80 9.08 21.16
N GLY A 276 -9.10 8.95 20.04
CA GLY A 276 -9.34 9.70 18.80
C GLY A 276 -8.75 11.12 18.80
N SER A 277 -8.00 11.52 19.82
CA SER A 277 -7.26 12.78 19.83
C SER A 277 -6.05 12.71 18.89
N VAL A 278 -5.68 13.83 18.27
CA VAL A 278 -4.57 13.87 17.30
C VAL A 278 -3.23 13.84 18.02
N LYS A 279 -2.26 13.19 17.39
CA LYS A 279 -0.84 13.21 17.78
C LYS A 279 -0.08 14.22 16.92
N PRO A 280 1.11 14.70 17.34
CA PRO A 280 1.93 15.60 16.53
C PRO A 280 2.21 15.11 15.10
N VAL A 281 2.27 13.79 14.88
CA VAL A 281 2.45 13.17 13.54
C VAL A 281 1.31 13.53 12.59
N TYR A 282 0.07 13.63 13.09
CA TYR A 282 -1.06 14.06 12.27
C TYR A 282 -0.85 15.47 11.71
N ASP A 283 -0.48 16.40 12.58
CA ASP A 283 -0.26 17.80 12.20
C ASP A 283 0.97 17.94 11.28
N ALA A 284 2.04 17.17 11.53
CA ALA A 284 3.23 17.15 10.69
C ALA A 284 2.88 16.70 9.25
N VAL A 285 2.21 15.57 9.10
CA VAL A 285 1.81 15.04 7.79
C VAL A 285 0.75 15.92 7.12
N TYR A 286 -0.21 16.46 7.89
CA TYR A 286 -1.18 17.43 7.37
C TYR A 286 -0.49 18.66 6.77
N ASN A 287 0.51 19.22 7.47
CA ASN A 287 1.27 20.37 6.99
C ASN A 287 2.04 20.07 5.70
N LEU A 288 2.68 18.89 5.60
CA LEU A 288 3.32 18.46 4.35
C LEU A 288 2.31 18.40 3.20
N ILE A 289 1.23 17.63 3.36
CA ILE A 289 0.30 17.32 2.28
C ILE A 289 -0.59 18.51 1.92
N ARG A 290 -1.13 19.22 2.92
CA ARG A 290 -2.18 20.23 2.69
C ARG A 290 -1.68 21.67 2.68
N ARG A 291 -0.40 21.92 2.99
CA ARG A 291 0.18 23.26 2.97
C ARG A 291 1.45 23.32 2.12
N GLN A 292 2.43 22.45 2.40
CA GLN A 292 3.72 22.52 1.73
C GLN A 292 3.67 22.00 0.30
N TRP A 293 3.01 20.86 0.08
CA TRP A 293 2.89 20.20 -1.25
C TRP A 293 1.56 20.50 -1.96
N TRP A 294 0.72 21.28 -1.36
CA TRP A 294 -0.53 21.73 -1.94
C TRP A 294 -0.31 23.02 -2.70
N THR A 295 -0.59 23.00 -4.00
CA THR A 295 -0.50 24.21 -4.82
C THR A 295 -1.87 24.87 -4.90
N ASP A 296 -1.97 26.09 -4.43
CA ASP A 296 -3.10 26.97 -4.55
C ASP A 296 -2.55 28.37 -4.92
N GLY A 297 -3.09 28.98 -5.95
CA GLY A 297 -2.55 30.24 -6.43
C GLY A 297 -3.38 30.88 -7.53
N GLU A 298 -3.05 32.12 -7.84
CA GLU A 298 -3.67 32.91 -8.88
C GLU A 298 -2.59 33.40 -9.86
N ALA A 299 -2.93 33.46 -11.14
CA ALA A 299 -2.09 34.06 -12.16
C ALA A 299 -2.94 34.92 -13.10
N VAL A 300 -2.33 35.97 -13.62
CA VAL A 300 -2.95 36.83 -14.62
C VAL A 300 -2.24 36.61 -15.95
N THR A 301 -3.00 36.44 -17.03
CA THR A 301 -2.43 36.29 -18.36
C THR A 301 -1.76 37.60 -18.83
N ASP A 302 -0.67 37.45 -19.56
CA ASP A 302 0.01 38.54 -20.24
C ASP A 302 -0.78 39.04 -21.47
N GLU A 303 -0.18 39.95 -22.27
CA GLU A 303 -0.77 40.52 -23.50
C GLU A 303 -0.98 39.46 -24.60
N ASN A 304 -0.36 38.30 -24.53
CA ASN A 304 -0.51 37.17 -25.43
C ASN A 304 -1.57 36.17 -24.95
N GLY A 305 -2.14 36.38 -23.76
CA GLY A 305 -3.07 35.46 -23.12
C GLY A 305 -2.39 34.30 -22.39
N GLU A 306 -1.08 34.39 -22.09
CA GLU A 306 -0.31 33.34 -21.45
C GLU A 306 -0.13 33.62 -19.95
N ALA A 307 -0.24 32.57 -19.13
CA ALA A 307 0.09 32.61 -17.71
C ALA A 307 0.92 31.38 -17.31
N VAL A 308 1.88 31.58 -16.43
CA VAL A 308 2.72 30.50 -15.90
C VAL A 308 2.39 30.27 -14.43
N ILE A 309 2.12 29.04 -14.07
CA ILE A 309 1.88 28.59 -12.69
C ILE A 309 2.87 27.45 -12.40
N GLU A 310 3.61 27.57 -11.30
CA GLU A 310 4.45 26.50 -10.80
C GLU A 310 3.69 25.69 -9.74
N GLY A 311 3.77 24.37 -9.82
CA GLY A 311 3.10 23.50 -8.86
C GLY A 311 3.72 22.11 -8.80
N TYR A 312 3.38 21.38 -7.73
CA TYR A 312 3.73 19.97 -7.61
C TYR A 312 2.91 19.14 -8.61
N ARG A 313 3.37 17.94 -8.91
CA ARG A 313 2.58 16.99 -9.71
C ARG A 313 1.28 16.65 -9.02
N GLY A 314 0.22 16.58 -9.78
CA GLY A 314 -1.09 16.27 -9.25
C GLY A 314 -2.23 16.67 -10.18
N ASP A 315 -3.42 16.49 -9.67
CA ASP A 315 -4.64 16.89 -10.35
C ASP A 315 -5.08 18.26 -9.80
N TYR A 316 -5.40 19.18 -10.71
CA TYR A 316 -5.77 20.56 -10.44
C TYR A 316 -7.14 20.87 -11.00
N VAL A 317 -7.76 21.88 -10.45
CA VAL A 317 -8.92 22.55 -11.04
C VAL A 317 -8.53 24.00 -11.32
N LEU A 318 -8.51 24.37 -12.60
CA LEU A 318 -8.33 25.76 -13.01
C LEU A 318 -9.69 26.44 -13.06
N ASN A 319 -9.83 27.58 -12.39
CA ASN A 319 -11.01 28.44 -12.54
C ASN A 319 -10.65 29.63 -13.40
N ILE A 320 -11.20 29.69 -14.62
CA ILE A 320 -10.91 30.74 -15.62
C ILE A 320 -12.19 31.44 -15.96
N CYS A 321 -12.30 32.70 -15.56
CA CYS A 321 -13.49 33.54 -15.77
C CYS A 321 -14.79 32.86 -15.29
N GLY A 322 -14.72 32.09 -14.20
CA GLY A 322 -15.85 31.37 -13.61
C GLY A 322 -16.14 29.99 -14.20
N ASN A 323 -15.35 29.52 -15.16
CA ASN A 323 -15.40 28.16 -15.68
C ASN A 323 -14.33 27.28 -15.04
N GLU A 324 -14.73 26.11 -14.54
CA GLU A 324 -13.84 25.11 -14.00
C GLU A 324 -13.35 24.17 -15.11
N MET A 325 -12.03 23.97 -15.16
CA MET A 325 -11.38 23.05 -16.08
C MET A 325 -10.40 22.16 -15.32
N PRO A 326 -10.50 20.82 -15.44
CA PRO A 326 -9.54 19.92 -14.86
C PRO A 326 -8.20 19.97 -15.60
N LEU A 327 -7.10 19.93 -14.85
CA LEU A 327 -5.74 19.88 -15.36
C LEU A 327 -4.97 18.82 -14.57
N SER A 328 -4.23 17.96 -15.25
CA SER A 328 -3.33 16.99 -14.62
C SER A 328 -1.90 17.27 -15.02
N LEU A 329 -1.03 17.50 -14.03
CA LEU A 329 0.43 17.56 -14.22
C LEU A 329 1.00 16.17 -13.93
N ARG A 330 1.45 15.48 -14.98
CA ARG A 330 2.02 14.15 -14.91
C ARG A 330 3.56 14.17 -15.03
N ARG A 331 4.19 13.03 -14.81
CA ARG A 331 5.65 12.90 -14.90
C ARG A 331 6.19 13.17 -16.30
N GLU A 332 5.49 12.72 -17.31
CA GLU A 332 5.79 12.91 -18.73
C GLU A 332 5.78 14.37 -19.15
N ASP A 333 5.11 15.23 -18.39
CA ASP A 333 5.05 16.70 -18.63
C ASP A 333 6.30 17.45 -18.13
N LEU A 334 7.27 16.78 -17.53
CA LEU A 334 8.42 17.42 -16.86
C LEU A 334 9.54 17.86 -17.79
N GLU A 335 9.62 17.36 -19.02
CA GLU A 335 10.64 17.72 -19.99
C GLU A 335 10.21 18.87 -20.90
N GLY A 336 9.04 19.47 -20.65
CA GLY A 336 8.50 20.55 -21.44
C GLY A 336 7.45 21.37 -20.71
N THR A 337 7.14 22.52 -21.29
CA THR A 337 5.98 23.34 -20.87
C THR A 337 4.72 22.70 -21.44
N ALA A 338 3.82 22.24 -20.59
CA ALA A 338 2.49 21.83 -21.05
C ALA A 338 1.68 23.08 -21.42
N THR A 339 1.31 23.20 -22.68
CA THR A 339 0.48 24.32 -23.15
C THR A 339 -0.95 23.86 -23.28
N TYR A 340 -1.84 24.49 -22.53
CA TYR A 340 -3.28 24.26 -22.63
C TYR A 340 -3.91 25.46 -23.36
N ILE A 341 -4.63 25.19 -24.43
CA ILE A 341 -5.41 26.19 -25.15
C ILE A 341 -6.80 26.21 -24.56
N LEU A 342 -7.21 27.34 -24.04
CA LEU A 342 -8.50 27.57 -23.37
C LEU A 342 -9.57 27.93 -24.36
#